data_a18f2908293cfaac4791e35c82286c22
#
_entry.id   a18f2908293cfaac4791e35c82286c22
#
_cell.length_a   1.000
_cell.length_b   1.000
_cell.length_c   1.000
_cell.angle_alpha   90.00
_cell.angle_beta   90.00
_cell.angle_gamma   90.00
#
_symmetry.space_group_name_H-M   'P 1'
#
loop_
_entity.id
_entity.type
_entity.pdbx_description
1 polymer ?
#
loop_
_entity_poly.entity_id
_entity_poly.type
_entity_poly.pdbx_seq_one_letter_code
_entity_poly.pdbx_strand_id
1 'polypeptide(L)'
;WVMVGPNGAGKTTLLGLLASFSHPSAGTVTVLGETLGKTDVFELRPRVGFASSDMANRIPYNETVLDTILTAAYGVTGRWKEDYESIDIRRAQRVLAEWNLENLAESTMRTLSDGERKRVQIARAVMTDPEMLLLDEPAGSLDVGAREDVIEMLDHFAGEPTSPAMVMVTHHVEEIPSGFTHLLVIADGRIVAKGGLQDTLTGAVLSDAFGRPLSVTHSNGRFQATAL
;
A
#
# COMPACT_ATOMS: atom_id res chain seq x y z
N TRP A 1 3.06 -9.93 -0.66
CA TRP A 1 1.77 -10.49 -0.26
C TRP A 1 0.61 -9.65 -0.77
N VAL A 2 -0.47 -10.29 -1.18
CA VAL A 2 -1.75 -9.63 -1.40
C VAL A 2 -2.78 -10.13 -0.39
N MET A 3 -3.61 -9.25 0.12
CA MET A 3 -4.69 -9.54 1.04
C MET A 3 -6.04 -9.24 0.37
N VAL A 4 -6.89 -10.24 0.24
CA VAL A 4 -8.19 -10.16 -0.46
C VAL A 4 -9.32 -10.56 0.49
N GLY A 5 -10.51 -10.04 0.26
CA GLY A 5 -11.70 -10.41 1.01
C GLY A 5 -12.82 -9.37 0.89
N PRO A 6 -14.04 -9.70 1.30
CA PRO A 6 -15.17 -8.79 1.22
C PRO A 6 -14.96 -7.50 2.05
N ASN A 7 -15.77 -6.49 1.76
CA ASN A 7 -15.79 -5.26 2.55
C ASN A 7 -16.21 -5.58 3.98
N GLY A 8 -15.57 -4.92 4.95
CA GLY A 8 -15.81 -5.19 6.38
C GLY A 8 -15.12 -6.43 6.95
N ALA A 9 -14.37 -7.22 6.15
CA ALA A 9 -13.66 -8.42 6.62
C ALA A 9 -12.51 -8.14 7.61
N GLY A 10 -12.11 -6.88 7.82
CA GLY A 10 -11.03 -6.50 8.74
C GLY A 10 -9.68 -6.25 8.10
N LYS A 11 -9.57 -6.18 6.77
CA LYS A 11 -8.32 -5.97 6.02
C LYS A 11 -7.60 -4.68 6.42
N THR A 12 -8.28 -3.53 6.31
CA THR A 12 -7.75 -2.20 6.71
C THR A 12 -7.41 -2.16 8.21
N THR A 13 -8.19 -2.83 9.06
CA THR A 13 -7.89 -2.95 10.50
C THR A 13 -6.58 -3.69 10.71
N LEU A 14 -6.36 -4.80 10.02
CA LEU A 14 -5.10 -5.55 10.08
C LEU A 14 -3.92 -4.71 9.57
N LEU A 15 -4.09 -3.97 8.46
CA LEU A 15 -3.05 -3.04 8.00
C LEU A 15 -2.74 -1.96 9.04
N GLY A 16 -3.77 -1.39 9.69
CA GLY A 16 -3.58 -0.39 10.75
C GLY A 16 -2.82 -0.92 11.96
N LEU A 17 -2.97 -2.20 12.30
CA LEU A 17 -2.17 -2.88 13.30
C LEU A 17 -0.71 -3.05 12.83
N LEU A 18 -0.50 -3.52 11.61
CA LEU A 18 0.85 -3.69 11.02
C LEU A 18 1.58 -2.35 10.87
N ALA A 19 0.87 -1.28 10.54
CA ALA A 19 1.40 0.09 10.47
C ALA A 19 1.59 0.75 11.84
N SER A 20 1.26 0.07 12.95
CA SER A 20 1.34 0.60 14.31
C SER A 20 0.48 1.85 14.57
N PHE A 21 -0.59 2.05 13.78
CA PHE A 21 -1.59 3.11 14.01
C PHE A 21 -2.72 2.68 14.94
N SER A 22 -2.84 1.38 15.18
CA SER A 22 -3.84 0.79 16.08
C SER A 22 -3.18 -0.23 16.99
N HIS A 23 -3.80 -0.50 18.14
CA HIS A 23 -3.38 -1.54 19.06
C HIS A 23 -4.42 -2.65 19.13
N PRO A 24 -4.03 -3.93 19.27
CA PRO A 24 -4.97 -5.02 19.40
C PRO A 24 -5.73 -4.89 20.74
N SER A 25 -7.04 -5.14 20.73
CA SER A 25 -7.86 -5.20 21.96
C SER A 25 -7.53 -6.44 22.78
N ALA A 26 -7.03 -7.50 22.16
CA ALA A 26 -6.58 -8.74 22.78
C ALA A 26 -5.55 -9.44 21.86
N GLY A 27 -4.71 -10.28 22.42
CA GLY A 27 -3.66 -10.97 21.69
C GLY A 27 -2.38 -10.14 21.55
N THR A 28 -1.50 -10.54 20.64
CA THR A 28 -0.18 -9.94 20.43
C THR A 28 0.04 -9.71 18.95
N VAL A 29 0.57 -8.55 18.60
CA VAL A 29 1.01 -8.21 17.24
C VAL A 29 2.52 -7.96 17.28
N THR A 30 3.25 -8.64 16.39
CA THR A 30 4.69 -8.45 16.21
C THR A 30 4.94 -8.05 14.75
N VAL A 31 5.63 -6.95 14.55
CA VAL A 31 5.97 -6.37 13.24
C VAL A 31 7.48 -6.15 13.19
N LEU A 32 8.15 -6.66 12.16
CA LEU A 32 9.63 -6.55 12.01
C LEU A 32 10.42 -6.96 13.27
N GLY A 33 9.93 -7.97 14.00
CA GLY A 33 10.51 -8.43 15.24
C GLY A 33 10.09 -7.67 16.50
N GLU A 34 9.40 -6.54 16.34
CA GLU A 34 8.98 -5.65 17.43
C GLU A 34 7.53 -5.93 17.86
N THR A 35 7.30 -6.05 19.17
CA THR A 35 5.97 -6.32 19.72
C THR A 35 5.27 -5.01 20.10
N LEU A 36 4.09 -4.76 19.52
CA LEU A 36 3.29 -3.59 19.83
C LEU A 36 2.93 -3.53 21.32
N GLY A 37 3.10 -2.34 21.92
CA GLY A 37 2.93 -2.12 23.35
C GLY A 37 4.16 -2.42 24.21
N LYS A 38 5.26 -2.95 23.62
CA LYS A 38 6.56 -3.15 24.27
C LYS A 38 7.70 -2.39 23.62
N THR A 39 7.45 -1.84 22.42
CA THR A 39 8.42 -1.11 21.58
C THR A 39 7.97 0.31 21.41
N ASP A 40 8.91 1.24 21.27
CA ASP A 40 8.60 2.62 20.88
C ASP A 40 8.09 2.64 19.43
N VAL A 41 6.85 3.04 19.27
CA VAL A 41 6.20 3.11 17.94
C VAL A 41 6.81 4.20 17.05
N PHE A 42 7.49 5.20 17.62
CA PHE A 42 8.18 6.23 16.85
C PHE A 42 9.45 5.69 16.19
N GLU A 43 10.07 4.66 16.75
CA GLU A 43 11.20 3.95 16.13
C GLU A 43 10.74 2.91 15.10
N LEU A 44 9.56 2.31 15.31
CA LEU A 44 9.01 1.30 14.40
C LEU A 44 8.38 1.90 13.14
N ARG A 45 7.63 3.00 13.27
CA ARG A 45 6.89 3.60 12.16
C ARG A 45 7.73 4.00 10.95
N PRO A 46 8.93 4.58 11.08
CA PRO A 46 9.77 4.88 9.90
C PRO A 46 10.20 3.63 9.12
N ARG A 47 10.23 2.46 9.76
CA ARG A 47 10.57 1.17 9.13
C ARG A 47 9.39 0.55 8.37
N VAL A 48 8.18 1.13 8.49
CA VAL A 48 6.95 0.66 7.85
C VAL A 48 6.35 1.77 7.02
N GLY A 49 6.50 1.69 5.70
CA GLY A 49 5.79 2.58 4.77
C GLY A 49 4.30 2.24 4.74
N PHE A 50 3.45 3.24 4.78
CA PHE A 50 2.01 3.02 4.74
C PHE A 50 1.31 4.03 3.83
N ALA A 51 0.65 3.53 2.78
CA ALA A 51 -0.19 4.30 1.88
C ALA A 51 -1.64 3.85 1.99
N SER A 52 -2.52 4.76 2.40
CA SER A 52 -3.96 4.54 2.51
C SER A 52 -4.73 5.83 2.23
N SER A 53 -6.01 5.71 1.93
CA SER A 53 -6.88 6.86 1.75
C SER A 53 -7.01 7.71 3.02
N ASP A 54 -6.98 7.10 4.19
CA ASP A 54 -7.02 7.82 5.47
C ASP A 54 -5.76 8.68 5.67
N MET A 55 -4.59 8.16 5.32
CA MET A 55 -3.34 8.93 5.37
C MET A 55 -3.35 10.07 4.35
N ALA A 56 -3.87 9.82 3.15
CA ALA A 56 -4.01 10.83 2.11
C ALA A 56 -4.88 12.02 2.55
N ASN A 57 -5.98 11.75 3.23
CA ASN A 57 -6.91 12.79 3.72
C ASN A 57 -6.30 13.70 4.79
N ARG A 58 -5.17 13.32 5.39
CA ARG A 58 -4.43 14.13 6.37
C ARG A 58 -3.43 15.09 5.73
N ILE A 59 -3.11 14.90 4.44
CA ILE A 59 -2.17 15.75 3.71
C ILE A 59 -2.91 17.02 3.29
N PRO A 60 -2.39 18.23 3.62
CA PRO A 60 -3.02 19.46 3.20
C PRO A 60 -3.06 19.60 1.67
N TYR A 61 -4.18 20.01 1.11
CA TYR A 61 -4.35 20.12 -0.35
C TYR A 61 -3.45 21.18 -1.01
N ASN A 62 -2.94 22.13 -0.26
CA ASN A 62 -2.03 23.17 -0.72
C ASN A 62 -0.54 22.81 -0.62
N GLU A 63 -0.20 21.64 -0.04
CA GLU A 63 1.18 21.14 -0.06
C GLU A 63 1.62 20.81 -1.48
N THR A 64 2.89 21.06 -1.77
CA THR A 64 3.50 20.59 -3.01
C THR A 64 3.76 19.08 -2.96
N VAL A 65 3.92 18.46 -4.12
CA VAL A 65 4.29 17.05 -4.22
C VAL A 65 5.64 16.80 -3.52
N LEU A 66 6.62 17.67 -3.76
CA LEU A 66 7.94 17.58 -3.12
C LEU A 66 7.82 17.68 -1.59
N ASP A 67 7.10 18.67 -1.07
CA ASP A 67 6.92 18.83 0.37
C ASP A 67 6.14 17.67 0.98
N THR A 68 5.12 17.15 0.28
CA THR A 68 4.37 15.96 0.71
C THR A 68 5.28 14.75 0.90
N ILE A 69 6.25 14.53 0.01
CA ILE A 69 7.22 13.43 0.12
C ILE A 69 8.23 13.72 1.23
N LEU A 70 8.79 14.93 1.29
CA LEU A 70 9.76 15.34 2.30
C LEU A 70 9.24 15.19 3.73
N THR A 71 7.98 15.55 3.98
CA THR A 71 7.36 15.47 5.31
C THR A 71 7.32 14.05 5.87
N ALA A 72 7.41 13.01 5.01
CA ALA A 72 7.48 11.63 5.46
C ALA A 72 8.75 11.31 6.26
N ALA A 73 9.88 11.95 5.96
CA ALA A 73 11.14 11.75 6.69
C ALA A 73 11.00 12.03 8.19
N TYR A 74 10.09 12.90 8.57
CA TYR A 74 9.82 13.30 9.97
C TYR A 74 8.49 12.77 10.50
N GLY A 75 7.79 11.94 9.74
CA GLY A 75 6.51 11.34 10.15
C GLY A 75 5.35 12.33 10.27
N VAL A 76 5.45 13.53 9.66
CA VAL A 76 4.42 14.58 9.70
C VAL A 76 3.68 14.67 8.36
N THR A 77 2.47 15.22 8.34
CA THR A 77 1.61 15.28 7.14
C THR A 77 1.57 16.64 6.45
N GLY A 78 2.16 17.67 7.05
CA GLY A 78 2.24 19.01 6.46
C GLY A 78 3.59 19.64 6.77
N ARG A 79 4.08 20.47 5.87
CA ARG A 79 5.34 21.18 6.07
C ARG A 79 5.13 22.34 7.06
N TRP A 80 5.95 22.34 8.08
CA TRP A 80 6.08 23.47 9.00
C TRP A 80 7.34 24.28 8.60
N LYS A 81 8.04 24.86 9.55
CA LYS A 81 9.24 25.67 9.30
C LYS A 81 10.55 24.88 9.45
N GLU A 82 10.48 23.56 9.25
CA GLU A 82 11.67 22.69 9.34
C GLU A 82 12.59 22.95 8.15
N ASP A 83 13.89 23.03 8.45
CA ASP A 83 14.93 22.96 7.42
C ASP A 83 15.28 21.49 7.18
N TYR A 84 14.92 20.98 5.99
CA TYR A 84 15.29 19.62 5.60
C TYR A 84 16.77 19.53 5.26
N GLU A 85 17.39 18.44 5.69
CA GLU A 85 18.80 18.20 5.37
C GLU A 85 18.97 17.90 3.88
N SER A 86 20.17 18.18 3.35
CA SER A 86 20.48 17.94 1.94
C SER A 86 20.33 16.47 1.54
N ILE A 87 20.44 15.54 2.51
CA ILE A 87 20.23 14.10 2.28
C ILE A 87 18.75 13.79 2.03
N ASP A 88 17.84 14.42 2.78
CA ASP A 88 16.38 14.24 2.62
C ASP A 88 15.92 14.77 1.27
N ILE A 89 16.41 15.94 0.88
CA ILE A 89 16.09 16.54 -0.42
C ILE A 89 16.56 15.64 -1.57
N ARG A 90 17.79 15.12 -1.51
CA ARG A 90 18.30 14.19 -2.53
C ARG A 90 17.51 12.87 -2.57
N ARG A 91 17.07 12.36 -1.41
CA ARG A 91 16.24 11.16 -1.36
C ARG A 91 14.87 11.43 -1.98
N ALA A 92 14.22 12.56 -1.63
CA ALA A 92 12.94 12.95 -2.20
C ALA A 92 13.01 13.11 -3.73
N GLN A 93 14.08 13.71 -4.26
CA GLN A 93 14.29 13.83 -5.70
C GLN A 93 14.42 12.47 -6.40
N ARG A 94 15.13 11.51 -5.78
CA ARG A 94 15.20 10.13 -6.31
C ARG A 94 13.84 9.46 -6.31
N VAL A 95 13.10 9.57 -5.21
CA VAL A 95 11.74 9.02 -5.10
C VAL A 95 10.80 9.65 -6.14
N LEU A 96 10.89 10.96 -6.37
CA LEU A 96 10.13 11.62 -7.45
C LEU A 96 10.44 11.00 -8.82
N ALA A 97 11.71 10.73 -9.14
CA ALA A 97 12.13 10.12 -10.40
C ALA A 97 11.63 8.66 -10.50
N GLU A 98 11.80 7.86 -9.46
CA GLU A 98 11.34 6.46 -9.38
C GLU A 98 9.83 6.32 -9.61
N TRP A 99 9.04 7.31 -9.19
CA TRP A 99 7.57 7.30 -9.30
C TRP A 99 7.01 8.20 -10.42
N ASN A 100 7.87 8.64 -11.37
CA ASN A 100 7.50 9.51 -12.50
C ASN A 100 6.73 10.78 -12.06
N LEU A 101 7.21 11.45 -11.01
CA LEU A 101 6.60 12.63 -10.40
C LEU A 101 7.46 13.90 -10.50
N GLU A 102 8.62 13.85 -11.19
CA GLU A 102 9.57 14.97 -11.27
C GLU A 102 8.92 16.24 -11.82
N ASN A 103 8.13 16.11 -12.88
CA ASN A 103 7.43 17.23 -13.51
C ASN A 103 6.30 17.81 -12.65
N LEU A 104 5.93 17.13 -11.58
CA LEU A 104 4.86 17.51 -10.66
C LEU A 104 5.40 17.99 -9.31
N ALA A 105 6.72 18.05 -9.11
CA ALA A 105 7.34 18.36 -7.82
C ALA A 105 6.79 19.65 -7.17
N GLU A 106 6.60 20.70 -7.96
CA GLU A 106 6.07 22.01 -7.54
C GLU A 106 4.53 22.10 -7.63
N SER A 107 3.86 21.08 -8.16
CA SER A 107 2.40 21.05 -8.24
C SER A 107 1.81 20.79 -6.85
N THR A 108 0.66 21.39 -6.56
CA THR A 108 -0.02 21.13 -5.27
C THR A 108 -0.89 19.88 -5.35
N MET A 109 -1.08 19.21 -4.23
CA MET A 109 -1.94 18.03 -4.10
C MET A 109 -3.36 18.26 -4.65
N ARG A 110 -3.83 19.51 -4.60
CA ARG A 110 -5.14 19.92 -5.10
C ARG A 110 -5.27 19.79 -6.62
N THR A 111 -4.20 20.02 -7.37
CA THR A 111 -4.20 20.08 -8.83
C THR A 111 -3.98 18.73 -9.51
N LEU A 112 -3.62 17.71 -8.73
CA LEU A 112 -3.32 16.37 -9.23
C LEU A 112 -4.58 15.60 -9.61
N SER A 113 -4.47 14.76 -10.64
CA SER A 113 -5.42 13.69 -10.92
C SER A 113 -5.40 12.64 -9.81
N ASP A 114 -6.40 11.78 -9.76
CA ASP A 114 -6.48 10.72 -8.74
C ASP A 114 -5.32 9.72 -8.88
N GLY A 115 -4.92 9.36 -10.10
CA GLY A 115 -3.75 8.51 -10.34
C GLY A 115 -2.44 9.14 -9.88
N GLU A 116 -2.23 10.43 -10.17
CA GLU A 116 -1.06 11.16 -9.67
C GLU A 116 -1.04 11.23 -8.15
N ARG A 117 -2.19 11.49 -7.50
CA ARG A 117 -2.29 11.47 -6.03
C ARG A 117 -1.94 10.11 -5.44
N LYS A 118 -2.40 9.02 -6.04
CA LYS A 118 -2.06 7.66 -5.60
C LYS A 118 -0.55 7.40 -5.71
N ARG A 119 0.08 7.80 -6.82
CA ARG A 119 1.54 7.70 -6.98
C ARG A 119 2.30 8.51 -5.92
N VAL A 120 1.87 9.75 -5.64
CA VAL A 120 2.46 10.58 -4.57
C VAL A 120 2.32 9.91 -3.19
N GLN A 121 1.17 9.28 -2.89
CA GLN A 121 0.96 8.57 -1.63
C GLN A 121 1.92 7.39 -1.47
N ILE A 122 2.15 6.61 -2.54
CA ILE A 122 3.08 5.49 -2.52
C ILE A 122 4.52 6.01 -2.43
N ALA A 123 4.88 7.01 -3.23
CA ALA A 123 6.18 7.69 -3.20
C ALA A 123 6.50 8.22 -1.78
N ARG A 124 5.52 8.83 -1.14
CA ARG A 124 5.63 9.28 0.26
C ARG A 124 5.89 8.12 1.22
N ALA A 125 5.22 6.98 1.02
CA ALA A 125 5.36 5.80 1.89
C ALA A 125 6.74 5.13 1.76
N VAL A 126 7.43 5.27 0.61
CA VAL A 126 8.78 4.72 0.40
C VAL A 126 9.90 5.72 0.73
N MET A 127 9.57 6.96 1.09
CA MET A 127 10.55 8.02 1.36
C MET A 127 11.54 7.66 2.47
N THR A 128 11.07 6.97 3.52
CA THR A 128 11.88 6.57 4.68
C THR A 128 12.73 5.33 4.46
N ASP A 129 12.74 4.77 3.24
CA ASP A 129 13.41 3.51 2.92
C ASP A 129 12.95 2.36 3.84
N PRO A 130 11.64 2.08 3.88
CA PRO A 130 11.07 1.16 4.86
C PRO A 130 11.45 -0.30 4.58
N GLU A 131 11.48 -1.13 5.62
CA GLU A 131 11.65 -2.58 5.51
C GLU A 131 10.37 -3.30 5.06
N MET A 132 9.20 -2.66 5.29
CA MET A 132 7.89 -3.16 4.88
C MET A 132 7.06 -2.04 4.30
N LEU A 133 6.39 -2.29 3.18
CA LEU A 133 5.45 -1.37 2.52
C LEU A 133 4.04 -1.94 2.57
N LEU A 134 3.14 -1.19 3.19
CA LEU A 134 1.72 -1.51 3.32
C LEU A 134 0.89 -0.61 2.41
N LEU A 135 0.08 -1.20 1.56
CA LEU A 135 -0.73 -0.51 0.55
C LEU A 135 -2.21 -0.87 0.73
N ASP A 136 -3.04 0.12 1.07
CA ASP A 136 -4.48 -0.08 1.22
C ASP A 136 -5.22 0.44 -0.02
N GLU A 137 -5.63 -0.47 -0.90
CA GLU A 137 -6.33 -0.20 -2.16
C GLU A 137 -5.59 0.85 -3.03
N PRO A 138 -4.31 0.60 -3.38
CA PRO A 138 -3.49 1.58 -4.09
C PRO A 138 -4.02 1.96 -5.47
N ALA A 139 -4.73 1.05 -6.13
CA ALA A 139 -5.31 1.25 -7.46
C ALA A 139 -6.84 1.49 -7.42
N GLY A 140 -7.44 1.46 -6.23
CA GLY A 140 -8.87 1.63 -6.05
C GLY A 140 -9.39 3.00 -6.53
N SER A 141 -10.57 3.01 -7.14
CA SER A 141 -11.27 4.21 -7.64
C SER A 141 -10.57 4.94 -8.81
N LEU A 142 -9.57 4.34 -9.44
CA LEU A 142 -8.92 4.88 -10.61
C LEU A 142 -9.64 4.46 -11.91
N ASP A 143 -9.53 5.29 -12.95
CA ASP A 143 -9.87 4.83 -14.29
C ASP A 143 -8.92 3.73 -14.77
N VAL A 144 -9.26 3.08 -15.88
CA VAL A 144 -8.51 1.91 -16.37
C VAL A 144 -7.05 2.25 -16.65
N GLY A 145 -6.75 3.41 -17.25
CA GLY A 145 -5.38 3.80 -17.60
C GLY A 145 -4.55 4.06 -16.35
N ALA A 146 -5.01 4.95 -15.46
CA ALA A 146 -4.31 5.27 -14.22
C ALA A 146 -4.14 4.05 -13.30
N ARG A 147 -5.11 3.12 -13.31
CA ARG A 147 -5.02 1.86 -12.58
C ARG A 147 -3.89 0.98 -13.12
N GLU A 148 -3.81 0.79 -14.43
CA GLU A 148 -2.76 -0.01 -15.05
C GLU A 148 -1.37 0.62 -14.81
N ASP A 149 -1.24 1.94 -14.92
CA ASP A 149 0.01 2.65 -14.60
C ASP A 149 0.48 2.35 -13.17
N VAL A 150 -0.41 2.42 -12.17
CA VAL A 150 -0.06 2.12 -10.77
C VAL A 150 0.33 0.66 -10.59
N ILE A 151 -0.38 -0.26 -11.22
CA ILE A 151 -0.09 -1.70 -11.13
C ILE A 151 1.27 -2.01 -11.74
N GLU A 152 1.58 -1.46 -12.93
CA GLU A 152 2.87 -1.64 -13.61
C GLU A 152 4.03 -1.10 -12.77
N MET A 153 3.87 0.09 -12.16
CA MET A 153 4.87 0.66 -11.27
C MET A 153 5.09 -0.21 -10.02
N LEU A 154 4.02 -0.73 -9.40
CA LEU A 154 4.12 -1.64 -8.26
C LEU A 154 4.76 -2.97 -8.65
N ASP A 155 4.49 -3.46 -9.85
CA ASP A 155 5.09 -4.70 -10.38
C ASP A 155 6.60 -4.53 -10.58
N HIS A 156 7.00 -3.44 -11.23
CA HIS A 156 8.40 -3.09 -11.40
C HIS A 156 9.12 -2.94 -10.05
N PHE A 157 8.53 -2.17 -9.13
CA PHE A 157 9.08 -1.96 -7.79
C PHE A 157 9.19 -3.26 -7.00
N ALA A 158 8.22 -4.17 -7.07
CA ALA A 158 8.28 -5.48 -6.41
C ALA A 158 9.39 -6.39 -6.98
N GLY A 159 9.82 -6.18 -8.21
CA GLY A 159 10.91 -6.90 -8.87
C GLY A 159 12.31 -6.44 -8.51
N GLU A 160 12.45 -5.27 -7.89
CA GLU A 160 13.77 -4.72 -7.53
C GLU A 160 14.40 -5.47 -6.35
N PRO A 161 15.71 -5.79 -6.39
CA PRO A 161 16.38 -6.53 -5.31
C PRO A 161 16.36 -5.84 -3.95
N THR A 162 16.20 -4.53 -3.93
CA THR A 162 16.20 -3.69 -2.72
C THR A 162 14.80 -3.37 -2.23
N SER A 163 13.77 -3.90 -2.88
CA SER A 163 12.38 -3.64 -2.48
C SER A 163 12.06 -4.16 -1.10
N PRO A 164 11.27 -3.40 -0.32
CA PRO A 164 10.79 -3.85 0.98
C PRO A 164 9.85 -5.06 0.85
N ALA A 165 9.56 -5.71 1.97
CA ALA A 165 8.46 -6.66 2.02
C ALA A 165 7.13 -5.93 1.77
N MET A 166 6.41 -6.29 0.72
CA MET A 166 5.18 -5.60 0.32
C MET A 166 3.93 -6.36 0.75
N VAL A 167 2.96 -5.65 1.31
CA VAL A 167 1.61 -6.15 1.60
C VAL A 167 0.58 -5.20 0.99
N MET A 168 -0.17 -5.66 0.01
CA MET A 168 -1.22 -4.90 -0.65
C MET A 168 -2.60 -5.46 -0.28
N VAL A 169 -3.52 -4.58 0.09
CA VAL A 169 -4.94 -4.90 0.21
C VAL A 169 -5.65 -4.47 -1.06
N THR A 170 -6.44 -5.36 -1.63
CA THR A 170 -7.40 -5.05 -2.68
C THR A 170 -8.63 -5.96 -2.57
N HIS A 171 -9.74 -5.51 -3.12
CA HIS A 171 -10.93 -6.33 -3.34
C HIS A 171 -11.11 -6.72 -4.83
N HIS A 172 -10.17 -6.33 -5.68
CA HIS A 172 -10.13 -6.63 -7.11
C HIS A 172 -8.92 -7.50 -7.44
N VAL A 173 -9.13 -8.74 -7.81
CA VAL A 173 -8.02 -9.67 -8.14
C VAL A 173 -7.27 -9.28 -9.40
N GLU A 174 -7.90 -8.53 -10.30
CA GLU A 174 -7.29 -7.96 -11.50
C GLU A 174 -6.27 -6.86 -11.22
N GLU A 175 -6.26 -6.30 -10.00
CA GLU A 175 -5.29 -5.30 -9.57
C GLU A 175 -3.99 -5.89 -9.02
N ILE A 176 -3.90 -7.21 -8.90
CA ILE A 176 -2.72 -7.88 -8.33
C ILE A 176 -1.56 -7.82 -9.32
N PRO A 177 -0.43 -7.15 -8.97
CA PRO A 177 0.77 -7.15 -9.80
C PRO A 177 1.39 -8.55 -9.89
N SER A 178 2.04 -8.88 -11.00
CA SER A 178 2.61 -10.21 -11.25
C SER A 178 3.76 -10.58 -10.30
N GLY A 179 4.48 -9.59 -9.77
CA GLY A 179 5.55 -9.76 -8.79
C GLY A 179 5.09 -10.16 -7.38
N PHE A 180 3.78 -10.16 -7.11
CA PHE A 180 3.26 -10.59 -5.81
C PHE A 180 3.15 -12.12 -5.76
N THR A 181 3.71 -12.71 -4.72
CA THR A 181 3.93 -14.17 -4.64
C THR A 181 2.97 -14.93 -3.73
N HIS A 182 2.36 -14.25 -2.77
CA HIS A 182 1.53 -14.89 -1.74
C HIS A 182 0.18 -14.19 -1.57
N LEU A 183 -0.81 -14.98 -1.17
CA LEU A 183 -2.18 -14.55 -0.90
C LEU A 183 -2.57 -14.81 0.55
N LEU A 184 -3.31 -13.86 1.11
CA LEU A 184 -4.05 -13.99 2.34
C LEU A 184 -5.52 -13.63 2.07
N VAL A 185 -6.44 -14.55 2.32
CA VAL A 185 -7.88 -14.31 2.18
C VAL A 185 -8.51 -14.17 3.55
N ILE A 186 -9.20 -13.04 3.78
CA ILE A 186 -9.88 -12.75 5.05
C ILE A 186 -11.38 -12.58 4.81
N ALA A 187 -12.19 -13.27 5.59
CA ALA A 187 -13.64 -13.07 5.66
C ALA A 187 -14.09 -13.15 7.12
N ASP A 188 -15.06 -12.34 7.52
CA ASP A 188 -15.64 -12.31 8.88
C ASP A 188 -14.59 -12.24 10.00
N GLY A 189 -13.54 -11.45 9.81
CA GLY A 189 -12.45 -11.29 10.77
C GLY A 189 -11.54 -12.52 10.93
N ARG A 190 -11.59 -13.49 10.01
CA ARG A 190 -10.82 -14.74 10.06
C ARG A 190 -10.04 -14.96 8.78
N ILE A 191 -8.91 -15.65 8.89
CA ILE A 191 -8.17 -16.12 7.73
C ILE A 191 -8.89 -17.36 7.16
N VAL A 192 -9.39 -17.21 5.95
CA VAL A 192 -10.04 -18.31 5.19
C VAL A 192 -9.00 -19.14 4.46
N ALA A 193 -8.02 -18.50 3.81
CA ALA A 193 -6.95 -19.16 3.11
C ALA A 193 -5.67 -18.33 3.13
N LYS A 194 -4.51 -19.00 3.08
CA LYS A 194 -3.19 -18.38 2.90
C LYS A 194 -2.24 -19.31 2.18
N GLY A 195 -1.36 -18.79 1.34
CA GLY A 195 -0.36 -19.59 0.63
C GLY A 195 0.20 -18.89 -0.59
N GLY A 196 0.83 -19.65 -1.46
CA GLY A 196 1.27 -19.16 -2.77
C GLY A 196 0.09 -18.60 -3.57
N LEU A 197 0.30 -17.47 -4.23
CA LEU A 197 -0.78 -16.74 -4.91
C LEU A 197 -1.51 -17.64 -5.93
N GLN A 198 -0.76 -18.30 -6.82
CA GLN A 198 -1.33 -19.09 -7.90
C GLN A 198 -2.11 -20.32 -7.39
N ASP A 199 -1.63 -20.94 -6.31
CA ASP A 199 -2.25 -22.13 -5.75
C ASP A 199 -3.48 -21.81 -4.89
N THR A 200 -3.48 -20.62 -4.27
CA THR A 200 -4.49 -20.24 -3.28
C THR A 200 -5.63 -19.42 -3.90
N LEU A 201 -5.35 -18.62 -4.93
CA LEU A 201 -6.35 -17.78 -5.59
C LEU A 201 -7.21 -18.61 -6.57
N THR A 202 -8.17 -19.32 -6.02
CA THR A 202 -9.09 -20.20 -6.78
C THR A 202 -10.54 -19.74 -6.67
N GLY A 203 -11.36 -20.16 -7.64
CA GLY A 203 -12.80 -19.89 -7.59
C GLY A 203 -13.46 -20.43 -6.33
N ALA A 204 -13.04 -21.60 -5.84
CA ALA A 204 -13.58 -22.19 -4.61
C ALA A 204 -13.28 -21.33 -3.37
N VAL A 205 -12.03 -20.88 -3.20
CA VAL A 205 -11.60 -20.04 -2.07
C VAL A 205 -12.32 -18.69 -2.10
N LEU A 206 -12.42 -18.04 -3.27
CA LEU A 206 -13.15 -16.79 -3.38
C LEU A 206 -14.65 -16.97 -3.17
N SER A 207 -15.24 -18.07 -3.66
CA SER A 207 -16.67 -18.38 -3.46
C SER A 207 -17.00 -18.50 -1.97
N ASP A 208 -16.15 -19.20 -1.22
CA ASP A 208 -16.29 -19.33 0.24
C ASP A 208 -16.17 -17.97 0.94
N ALA A 209 -15.15 -17.20 0.63
CA ALA A 209 -14.90 -15.89 1.25
C ALA A 209 -15.97 -14.84 0.94
N PHE A 210 -16.51 -14.83 -0.29
CA PHE A 210 -17.49 -13.83 -0.73
C PHE A 210 -18.96 -14.31 -0.64
N GLY A 211 -19.18 -15.56 -0.24
CA GLY A 211 -20.52 -16.12 -0.05
C GLY A 211 -21.34 -16.25 -1.35
N ARG A 212 -20.70 -16.35 -2.52
CA ARG A 212 -21.35 -16.50 -3.83
C ARG A 212 -20.48 -17.29 -4.82
N PRO A 213 -21.06 -18.04 -5.75
CA PRO A 213 -20.29 -18.76 -6.76
C PRO A 213 -19.45 -17.81 -7.62
N LEU A 214 -18.14 -18.03 -7.65
CA LEU A 214 -17.15 -17.26 -8.42
C LEU A 214 -16.25 -18.21 -9.20
N SER A 215 -15.85 -17.82 -10.40
CA SER A 215 -14.75 -18.43 -11.14
C SER A 215 -13.55 -17.50 -11.14
N VAL A 216 -12.35 -18.07 -11.15
CA VAL A 216 -11.09 -17.36 -11.30
C VAL A 216 -10.39 -17.86 -12.53
N THR A 217 -9.96 -16.95 -13.38
CA THR A 217 -9.11 -17.25 -14.55
C THR A 217 -7.78 -16.52 -14.40
N HIS A 218 -6.73 -17.09 -14.97
CA HIS A 218 -5.40 -16.49 -15.01
C HIS A 218 -4.93 -16.48 -16.47
N SER A 219 -4.70 -15.29 -17.01
CA SER A 219 -4.22 -15.10 -18.38
C SER A 219 -3.32 -13.90 -18.48
N ASN A 220 -2.28 -13.99 -19.29
CA ASN A 220 -1.30 -12.91 -19.49
C ASN A 220 -0.71 -12.32 -18.18
N GLY A 221 -0.46 -13.19 -17.18
CA GLY A 221 0.06 -12.78 -15.88
C GLY A 221 -0.95 -12.09 -14.94
N ARG A 222 -2.22 -12.01 -15.33
CA ARG A 222 -3.29 -11.31 -14.57
C ARG A 222 -4.41 -12.27 -14.19
N PHE A 223 -4.95 -12.08 -13.01
CA PHE A 223 -6.12 -12.78 -12.53
C PHE A 223 -7.40 -12.03 -12.88
N GLN A 224 -8.48 -12.76 -13.05
CA GLN A 224 -9.82 -12.21 -13.23
C GLN A 224 -10.82 -13.08 -12.45
N ALA A 225 -11.72 -12.45 -11.71
CA ALA A 225 -12.81 -13.14 -11.03
C ALA A 225 -14.15 -12.72 -11.65
N THR A 226 -15.00 -13.72 -11.92
CA THR A 226 -16.35 -13.50 -12.46
C THR A 226 -17.37 -14.32 -11.70
N ALA A 227 -18.59 -13.80 -11.58
CA ALA A 227 -19.71 -14.54 -11.02
C ALA A 227 -20.13 -15.67 -11.98
N LEU A 228 -20.45 -16.84 -11.42
CA LEU A 228 -21.05 -17.97 -12.12
C LEU A 228 -22.57 -17.87 -12.12
#